data_6bf35b50d84b24584b2a224c8e92640f
#
_entry.id   6bf35b50d84b24584b2a224c8e92640f
#
_cell.length_a   1.000
_cell.length_b   1.000
_cell.length_c   1.000
_cell.angle_alpha   90.00
_cell.angle_beta   90.00
_cell.angle_gamma   90.00
#
_symmetry.space_group_name_H-M   'P 1'
#
loop_
_entity.id
_entity.type
_entity.pdbx_description
1 polymer ?
#
loop_
_entity_poly.entity_id
_entity_poly.type
_entity_poly.pdbx_seq_one_letter_code
_entity_poly.pdbx_strand_id
1 'polypeptide(L)'
;MTDELVISGLEVSIGEKKILKGLDLTVKQGEVHALMGPNGSGKTSLAFTLMGHPEYRVDAGSVTWRGQDLLALSPDKRARLGVFLAFQYPSAIPGVTVASFLRNIYNAIHHPKPADADGERSIKYTGIPLGKFRKLMEEKMSLLHMDPAFAIRYVNEGFSGGEKKRLEMLQMAILSPSMAILDETDSGLDIDALKNVADGINATLSPEMGVLMITHYQRMLNYVQPQFVHVLLDGRVVMSGGEELSHQLEANGYDWVRDQVGLPAGIGDEAAAPEPVVQH
;
A
#
# COMPACT_ATOMS: atom_id res chain seq x y z
N MET A 1 -21.59 -1.25 11.64
CA MET A 1 -20.40 -2.12 11.79
C MET A 1 -19.29 -1.43 11.05
N THR A 2 -18.13 -1.30 11.65
CA THR A 2 -16.92 -0.76 10.98
C THR A 2 -16.42 -1.82 10.01
N ASP A 3 -16.08 -1.42 8.78
CA ASP A 3 -15.48 -2.32 7.80
C ASP A 3 -14.07 -2.72 8.26
N GLU A 4 -13.69 -3.98 8.04
CA GLU A 4 -12.39 -4.50 8.46
C GLU A 4 -11.76 -5.40 7.40
N LEU A 5 -10.43 -5.35 7.31
CA LEU A 5 -9.60 -6.32 6.62
C LEU A 5 -9.24 -7.41 7.63
N VAL A 6 -9.67 -8.64 7.37
CA VAL A 6 -9.35 -9.79 8.22
C VAL A 6 -8.52 -10.78 7.42
N ILE A 7 -7.35 -11.07 7.92
CA ILE A 7 -6.42 -12.08 7.40
C ILE A 7 -6.33 -13.19 8.44
N SER A 8 -6.63 -14.42 8.04
CA SER A 8 -6.62 -15.57 8.95
C SER A 8 -5.82 -16.72 8.36
N GLY A 9 -4.77 -17.12 9.07
CA GLY A 9 -3.93 -18.26 8.74
C GLY A 9 -3.31 -18.21 7.35
N LEU A 10 -3.01 -17.01 6.82
CA LEU A 10 -2.57 -16.81 5.45
C LEU A 10 -1.21 -17.43 5.19
N GLU A 11 -1.15 -18.39 4.26
CA GLU A 11 0.06 -19.02 3.76
C GLU A 11 0.27 -18.68 2.29
N VAL A 12 1.48 -18.24 1.94
CA VAL A 12 1.81 -17.76 0.58
C VAL A 12 3.18 -18.25 0.16
N SER A 13 3.29 -18.67 -1.09
CA SER A 13 4.54 -19.10 -1.72
C SER A 13 4.84 -18.31 -3.00
N ILE A 14 6.15 -18.16 -3.28
CA ILE A 14 6.68 -17.74 -4.58
C ILE A 14 7.48 -18.90 -5.13
N GLY A 15 7.08 -19.45 -6.28
CA GLY A 15 7.62 -20.71 -6.77
C GLY A 15 7.44 -21.80 -5.71
N GLU A 16 8.56 -22.40 -5.24
CA GLU A 16 8.55 -23.43 -4.21
C GLU A 16 8.81 -22.89 -2.80
N LYS A 17 9.16 -21.61 -2.67
CA LYS A 17 9.54 -21.01 -1.38
C LYS A 17 8.31 -20.48 -0.67
N LYS A 18 7.99 -21.03 0.51
CA LYS A 18 6.93 -20.50 1.40
C LYS A 18 7.44 -19.24 2.09
N ILE A 19 6.74 -18.12 1.87
CA ILE A 19 7.08 -16.80 2.39
C ILE A 19 6.21 -16.46 3.61
N LEU A 20 4.88 -16.53 3.50
CA LEU A 20 3.97 -16.36 4.63
C LEU A 20 3.56 -17.73 5.14
N LYS A 21 3.50 -17.88 6.47
CA LYS A 21 3.44 -19.19 7.13
C LYS A 21 2.33 -19.27 8.18
N GLY A 22 1.13 -18.82 7.83
CA GLY A 22 -0.01 -18.73 8.74
C GLY A 22 -0.04 -17.37 9.43
N LEU A 23 -0.21 -16.29 8.63
CA LEU A 23 -0.28 -14.92 9.12
C LEU A 23 -1.71 -14.58 9.49
N ASP A 24 -1.87 -14.01 10.70
CA ASP A 24 -3.13 -13.46 11.20
C ASP A 24 -2.96 -11.96 11.42
N LEU A 25 -3.90 -11.16 10.90
CA LEU A 25 -3.89 -9.70 11.07
C LEU A 25 -5.30 -9.15 10.82
N THR A 26 -5.74 -8.21 11.64
CA THR A 26 -6.99 -7.46 11.42
C THR A 26 -6.70 -5.97 11.42
N VAL A 27 -7.21 -5.26 10.41
CA VAL A 27 -7.12 -3.79 10.29
C VAL A 27 -8.53 -3.25 10.06
N LYS A 28 -9.00 -2.35 10.93
CA LYS A 28 -10.32 -1.73 10.82
C LYS A 28 -10.26 -0.38 10.14
N GLN A 29 -11.36 0.03 9.56
CA GLN A 29 -11.51 1.42 9.10
C GLN A 29 -11.29 2.40 10.26
N GLY A 30 -10.63 3.51 9.98
CA GLY A 30 -10.26 4.54 10.94
C GLY A 30 -9.01 4.20 11.77
N GLU A 31 -8.43 3.00 11.61
CA GLU A 31 -7.21 2.60 12.30
C GLU A 31 -5.99 2.69 11.37
N VAL A 32 -4.86 3.10 11.93
CA VAL A 32 -3.54 3.05 11.29
C VAL A 32 -2.71 1.98 11.98
N HIS A 33 -2.36 0.96 11.23
CA HIS A 33 -1.52 -0.15 11.66
C HIS A 33 -0.15 -0.06 11.00
N ALA A 34 0.92 -0.26 11.76
CA ALA A 34 2.27 -0.43 11.23
C ALA A 34 2.66 -1.91 11.25
N LEU A 35 3.14 -2.42 10.13
CA LEU A 35 3.75 -3.74 10.02
C LEU A 35 5.26 -3.58 9.87
N MET A 36 6.00 -3.95 10.90
CA MET A 36 7.44 -3.86 10.97
C MET A 36 8.08 -5.24 10.90
N GLY A 37 9.32 -5.31 10.46
CA GLY A 37 10.07 -6.56 10.40
C GLY A 37 11.35 -6.41 9.57
N PRO A 38 12.33 -7.29 9.72
CA PRO A 38 13.56 -7.26 8.95
C PRO A 38 13.30 -7.51 7.46
N ASN A 39 14.31 -7.25 6.63
CA ASN A 39 14.25 -7.57 5.22
C ASN A 39 14.04 -9.08 5.03
N GLY A 40 13.21 -9.44 4.04
CA GLY A 40 12.87 -10.84 3.77
C GLY A 40 11.86 -11.48 4.74
N SER A 41 11.29 -10.74 5.71
CA SER A 41 10.27 -11.28 6.62
C SER A 41 8.92 -11.57 5.95
N GLY A 42 8.64 -10.99 4.76
CA GLY A 42 7.41 -11.21 3.99
C GLY A 42 6.48 -9.98 3.90
N LYS A 43 6.91 -8.79 4.32
CA LYS A 43 6.08 -7.57 4.33
C LYS A 43 5.56 -7.20 2.95
N THR A 44 6.44 -7.01 1.98
CA THR A 44 6.08 -6.73 0.58
C THR A 44 5.29 -7.88 -0.05
N SER A 45 5.62 -9.13 0.30
CA SER A 45 4.86 -10.30 -0.15
C SER A 45 3.40 -10.27 0.33
N LEU A 46 3.15 -9.81 1.56
CA LEU A 46 1.80 -9.58 2.05
C LEU A 46 1.09 -8.51 1.20
N ALA A 47 1.72 -7.35 0.98
CA ALA A 47 1.15 -6.26 0.19
C ALA A 47 0.75 -6.73 -1.22
N PHE A 48 1.63 -7.42 -1.93
CA PHE A 48 1.36 -7.94 -3.27
C PHE A 48 0.29 -9.04 -3.27
N THR A 49 0.27 -9.92 -2.26
CA THR A 49 -0.79 -10.92 -2.11
C THR A 49 -2.16 -10.26 -1.92
N LEU A 50 -2.25 -9.23 -1.08
CA LEU A 50 -3.49 -8.47 -0.85
C LEU A 50 -3.98 -7.77 -2.12
N MET A 51 -3.09 -7.37 -3.02
CA MET A 51 -3.45 -6.79 -4.32
C MET A 51 -3.65 -7.82 -5.43
N GLY A 52 -3.34 -9.11 -5.20
CA GLY A 52 -3.57 -10.19 -6.17
C GLY A 52 -2.51 -10.28 -7.25
N HIS A 53 -1.26 -10.00 -6.89
CA HIS A 53 -0.14 -10.15 -7.81
C HIS A 53 0.05 -11.64 -8.20
N PRO A 54 0.15 -12.00 -9.49
CA PRO A 54 0.07 -13.38 -9.95
C PRO A 54 1.22 -14.29 -9.53
N GLU A 55 2.37 -13.74 -9.15
CA GLU A 55 3.52 -14.52 -8.69
C GLU A 55 3.34 -15.07 -7.26
N TYR A 56 2.39 -14.52 -6.50
CA TYR A 56 2.14 -14.90 -5.11
C TYR A 56 1.00 -15.90 -5.05
N ARG A 57 1.34 -17.18 -4.88
CA ARG A 57 0.36 -18.26 -4.75
C ARG A 57 -0.10 -18.37 -3.31
N VAL A 58 -1.40 -18.25 -3.08
CA VAL A 58 -2.01 -18.53 -1.78
C VAL A 58 -2.15 -20.04 -1.63
N ASP A 59 -1.52 -20.60 -0.60
CA ASP A 59 -1.52 -22.03 -0.31
C ASP A 59 -2.62 -22.40 0.70
N ALA A 60 -2.89 -21.51 1.68
CA ALA A 60 -3.91 -21.70 2.71
C ALA A 60 -4.32 -20.35 3.33
N GLY A 61 -5.38 -20.39 4.14
CA GLY A 61 -5.91 -19.23 4.85
C GLY A 61 -6.95 -18.47 4.07
N SER A 62 -7.38 -17.35 4.63
CA SER A 62 -8.40 -16.47 4.03
C SER A 62 -8.07 -15.00 4.23
N VAL A 63 -8.54 -14.17 3.30
CA VAL A 63 -8.49 -12.72 3.42
C VAL A 63 -9.85 -12.17 3.06
N THR A 64 -10.48 -11.45 3.98
CA THR A 64 -11.76 -10.79 3.72
C THR A 64 -11.65 -9.29 3.90
N TRP A 65 -12.32 -8.55 3.03
CA TRP A 65 -12.53 -7.11 3.15
C TRP A 65 -14.02 -6.82 3.01
N ARG A 66 -14.60 -6.12 3.98
CA ARG A 66 -16.06 -5.86 4.01
C ARG A 66 -16.88 -7.15 3.93
N GLY A 67 -16.39 -8.22 4.54
CA GLY A 67 -17.04 -9.53 4.49
C GLY A 67 -16.98 -10.26 3.14
N GLN A 68 -16.29 -9.70 2.14
CA GLN A 68 -16.07 -10.34 0.84
C GLN A 68 -14.71 -11.02 0.80
N ASP A 69 -14.65 -12.21 0.21
CA ASP A 69 -13.40 -12.92 -0.04
C ASP A 69 -12.53 -12.13 -1.04
N LEU A 70 -11.47 -11.50 -0.53
CA LEU A 70 -10.56 -10.70 -1.34
C LEU A 70 -9.72 -11.55 -2.29
N LEU A 71 -9.40 -12.79 -1.90
CA LEU A 71 -8.55 -13.69 -2.68
C LEU A 71 -9.22 -14.14 -3.99
N ALA A 72 -10.55 -14.25 -3.99
CA ALA A 72 -11.34 -14.59 -5.18
C ALA A 72 -11.45 -13.45 -6.21
N LEU A 73 -11.01 -12.23 -5.85
CA LEU A 73 -11.16 -11.05 -6.70
C LEU A 73 -9.88 -10.77 -7.50
N SER A 74 -10.05 -10.37 -8.77
CA SER A 74 -8.97 -9.81 -9.60
C SER A 74 -8.49 -8.44 -9.04
N PRO A 75 -7.24 -8.00 -9.34
CA PRO A 75 -6.69 -6.74 -8.83
C PRO A 75 -7.58 -5.51 -9.07
N ASP A 76 -8.19 -5.41 -10.26
CA ASP A 76 -9.11 -4.32 -10.61
C ASP A 76 -10.39 -4.33 -9.78
N LYS A 77 -10.91 -5.51 -9.42
CA LYS A 77 -12.06 -5.64 -8.53
C LYS A 77 -11.71 -5.29 -7.09
N ARG A 78 -10.51 -5.66 -6.61
CA ARG A 78 -10.01 -5.25 -5.29
C ARG A 78 -9.88 -3.72 -5.21
N ALA A 79 -9.34 -3.09 -6.25
CA ALA A 79 -9.26 -1.63 -6.33
C ALA A 79 -10.65 -0.96 -6.31
N ARG A 80 -11.63 -1.51 -7.05
CA ARG A 80 -13.04 -1.02 -7.01
C ARG A 80 -13.70 -1.24 -5.67
N LEU A 81 -13.29 -2.23 -4.91
CA LEU A 81 -13.75 -2.47 -3.55
C LEU A 81 -13.13 -1.48 -2.53
N GLY A 82 -12.26 -0.59 -3.02
CA GLY A 82 -11.61 0.47 -2.25
C GLY A 82 -10.28 0.08 -1.61
N VAL A 83 -9.63 -1.00 -2.09
CA VAL A 83 -8.27 -1.37 -1.66
C VAL A 83 -7.26 -0.66 -2.55
N PHE A 84 -6.28 0.00 -1.94
CA PHE A 84 -5.21 0.75 -2.61
C PHE A 84 -3.84 0.25 -2.14
N LEU A 85 -2.87 0.22 -3.05
CA LEU A 85 -1.47 -0.05 -2.73
C LEU A 85 -0.58 1.09 -3.23
N ALA A 86 0.18 1.69 -2.33
CA ALA A 86 1.35 2.48 -2.67
C ALA A 86 2.56 1.55 -2.75
N PHE A 87 3.21 1.51 -3.92
CA PHE A 87 4.32 0.59 -4.19
C PHE A 87 5.64 1.09 -3.61
N GLN A 88 6.52 0.18 -3.25
CA GLN A 88 7.89 0.52 -2.90
C GLN A 88 8.60 1.22 -4.07
N TYR A 89 8.49 0.67 -5.29
CA TYR A 89 9.09 1.19 -6.52
C TYR A 89 8.03 1.38 -7.63
N PRO A 90 7.35 2.53 -7.68
CA PRO A 90 6.34 2.76 -8.72
C PRO A 90 6.99 2.93 -10.09
N SER A 91 6.45 2.20 -11.09
CA SER A 91 6.94 2.18 -12.46
C SER A 91 6.60 3.46 -13.22
N ALA A 92 7.42 3.81 -14.23
CA ALA A 92 7.13 4.90 -15.16
C ALA A 92 6.14 4.41 -16.24
N ILE A 93 5.28 5.34 -16.70
CA ILE A 93 4.36 5.10 -17.82
C ILE A 93 4.64 6.19 -18.87
N PRO A 94 5.59 5.95 -19.80
CA PRO A 94 5.97 6.93 -20.81
C PRO A 94 4.79 7.37 -21.68
N GLY A 95 4.74 8.65 -22.00
CA GLY A 95 3.70 9.20 -22.89
C GLY A 95 2.32 9.38 -22.25
N VAL A 96 2.11 8.96 -21.01
CA VAL A 96 0.86 9.14 -20.27
C VAL A 96 1.03 10.24 -19.22
N THR A 97 0.31 11.35 -19.37
CA THR A 97 0.39 12.45 -18.39
C THR A 97 -0.27 12.06 -17.07
N VAL A 98 0.22 12.63 -15.97
CA VAL A 98 -0.35 12.45 -14.63
C VAL A 98 -1.85 12.75 -14.61
N ALA A 99 -2.29 13.86 -15.22
CA ALA A 99 -3.72 14.21 -15.28
C ALA A 99 -4.56 13.17 -16.04
N SER A 100 -4.06 12.67 -17.18
CA SER A 100 -4.76 11.65 -17.96
C SER A 100 -4.84 10.33 -17.18
N PHE A 101 -3.73 9.90 -16.58
CA PHE A 101 -3.67 8.69 -15.76
C PHE A 101 -4.65 8.75 -14.59
N LEU A 102 -4.58 9.82 -13.79
CA LEU A 102 -5.44 9.99 -12.61
C LEU A 102 -6.92 10.02 -12.96
N ARG A 103 -7.29 10.69 -14.08
CA ARG A 103 -8.69 10.69 -14.54
C ARG A 103 -9.15 9.30 -14.97
N ASN A 104 -8.30 8.53 -15.62
CA ASN A 104 -8.62 7.18 -16.07
C ASN A 104 -8.82 6.22 -14.89
N ILE A 105 -7.92 6.23 -13.90
CA ILE A 105 -8.07 5.38 -12.70
C ILE A 105 -9.27 5.81 -11.86
N TYR A 106 -9.53 7.12 -11.72
CA TYR A 106 -10.72 7.63 -11.05
C TYR A 106 -12.00 7.11 -11.71
N ASN A 107 -12.08 7.20 -13.04
CA ASN A 107 -13.23 6.68 -13.77
C ASN A 107 -13.36 5.15 -13.64
N ALA A 108 -12.26 4.40 -13.66
CA ALA A 108 -12.30 2.95 -13.53
C ALA A 108 -12.88 2.49 -12.18
N ILE A 109 -12.67 3.29 -11.14
CA ILE A 109 -13.12 2.97 -9.77
C ILE A 109 -14.53 3.54 -9.51
N HIS A 110 -14.73 4.84 -9.74
CA HIS A 110 -15.96 5.53 -9.36
C HIS A 110 -17.05 5.55 -10.45
N HIS A 111 -16.66 5.32 -11.70
CA HIS A 111 -17.55 5.28 -12.86
C HIS A 111 -17.24 4.07 -13.74
N PRO A 112 -17.35 2.82 -13.22
CA PRO A 112 -17.05 1.63 -14.01
C PRO A 112 -17.97 1.53 -15.21
N LYS A 113 -17.41 1.11 -16.37
CA LYS A 113 -18.23 0.83 -17.56
C LYS A 113 -19.17 -0.33 -17.24
N PRO A 114 -20.44 -0.29 -17.70
CA PRO A 114 -21.34 -1.44 -17.61
C PRO A 114 -20.71 -2.67 -18.29
N ALA A 115 -20.93 -3.86 -17.72
CA ALA A 115 -20.38 -5.12 -18.23
C ALA A 115 -20.81 -5.46 -19.67
N ASP A 116 -21.97 -4.93 -20.12
CA ASP A 116 -22.59 -5.23 -21.42
C ASP A 116 -22.13 -4.29 -22.54
N ALA A 117 -21.14 -3.42 -22.31
CA ALA A 117 -20.72 -2.39 -23.26
C ALA A 117 -19.75 -2.89 -24.36
N ASP A 118 -19.48 -4.18 -24.44
CA ASP A 118 -18.52 -4.73 -25.42
C ASP A 118 -19.10 -4.93 -26.85
N GLY A 119 -20.37 -4.61 -27.09
CA GLY A 119 -21.03 -4.79 -28.40
C GLY A 119 -21.48 -3.53 -29.13
N GLU A 120 -21.81 -2.48 -28.46
CA GLU A 120 -22.18 -1.20 -29.05
C GLU A 120 -21.46 -0.05 -28.34
N ARG A 121 -20.91 0.91 -29.09
CA ARG A 121 -20.37 2.16 -28.57
C ARG A 121 -21.45 2.85 -27.73
N SER A 122 -21.50 2.54 -26.46
CA SER A 122 -22.41 3.22 -25.54
C SER A 122 -21.99 4.71 -25.48
N ILE A 123 -22.71 5.50 -26.27
CA ILE A 123 -22.55 6.95 -26.41
C ILE A 123 -22.77 7.69 -25.06
N LYS A 124 -23.20 6.98 -24.04
CA LYS A 124 -23.53 7.54 -22.71
C LYS A 124 -22.46 7.41 -21.63
N TYR A 125 -21.38 6.65 -21.83
CA TYR A 125 -20.33 6.56 -20.82
C TYR A 125 -19.35 7.73 -20.96
N THR A 126 -19.49 8.76 -20.14
CA THR A 126 -18.62 9.94 -20.16
C THR A 126 -17.64 10.02 -19.00
N GLY A 127 -17.79 9.18 -17.97
CA GLY A 127 -17.04 9.29 -16.71
C GLY A 127 -17.20 10.65 -16.04
N ILE A 128 -16.23 11.04 -15.21
CA ILE A 128 -16.25 12.39 -14.63
C ILE A 128 -16.02 13.46 -15.71
N PRO A 129 -16.84 14.54 -15.79
CA PRO A 129 -16.61 15.66 -16.69
C PRO A 129 -15.23 16.28 -16.46
N LEU A 130 -14.53 16.62 -17.57
CA LEU A 130 -13.14 17.11 -17.51
C LEU A 130 -12.96 18.30 -16.55
N GLY A 131 -13.87 19.27 -16.58
CA GLY A 131 -13.80 20.45 -15.70
C GLY A 131 -14.00 20.10 -14.22
N LYS A 132 -14.84 19.10 -13.90
CA LYS A 132 -15.00 18.62 -12.51
C LYS A 132 -13.76 17.88 -12.03
N PHE A 133 -13.19 17.03 -12.89
CA PHE A 133 -11.97 16.31 -12.54
C PHE A 133 -10.78 17.26 -12.34
N ARG A 134 -10.65 18.26 -13.22
CA ARG A 134 -9.60 19.27 -13.10
C ARG A 134 -9.67 20.00 -11.75
N LYS A 135 -10.88 20.42 -11.34
CA LYS A 135 -11.09 21.07 -10.03
C LYS A 135 -10.73 20.16 -8.87
N LEU A 136 -11.16 18.88 -8.91
CA LEU A 136 -10.79 17.88 -7.90
C LEU A 136 -9.26 17.71 -7.81
N MET A 137 -8.60 17.57 -8.95
CA MET A 137 -7.16 17.40 -9.01
C MET A 137 -6.41 18.62 -8.45
N GLU A 138 -6.82 19.83 -8.84
CA GLU A 138 -6.26 21.10 -8.34
C GLU A 138 -6.43 21.22 -6.81
N GLU A 139 -7.59 20.86 -6.27
CA GLU A 139 -7.86 20.82 -4.83
C GLU A 139 -6.90 19.84 -4.11
N LYS A 140 -6.76 18.60 -4.63
CA LYS A 140 -5.89 17.59 -4.00
C LYS A 140 -4.41 17.91 -4.15
N MET A 141 -4.00 18.49 -5.28
CA MET A 141 -2.62 18.99 -5.44
C MET A 141 -2.32 20.14 -4.48
N SER A 142 -3.26 21.05 -4.26
CA SER A 142 -3.12 22.13 -3.27
C SER A 142 -3.00 21.60 -1.85
N LEU A 143 -3.83 20.61 -1.48
CA LEU A 143 -3.78 19.92 -0.18
C LEU A 143 -2.40 19.31 0.09
N LEU A 144 -1.77 18.74 -0.95
CA LEU A 144 -0.48 18.08 -0.87
C LEU A 144 0.71 19.00 -1.19
N HIS A 145 0.48 20.30 -1.31
CA HIS A 145 1.49 21.31 -1.67
C HIS A 145 2.28 20.95 -2.96
N MET A 146 1.59 20.37 -3.95
CA MET A 146 2.17 19.97 -5.23
C MET A 146 2.06 21.09 -6.26
N ASP A 147 3.15 21.29 -7.04
CA ASP A 147 3.14 22.22 -8.17
C ASP A 147 2.14 21.75 -9.24
N PRO A 148 1.21 22.62 -9.71
CA PRO A 148 0.28 22.30 -10.80
C PRO A 148 0.97 21.80 -12.09
N ALA A 149 2.22 22.18 -12.34
CA ALA A 149 3.01 21.69 -13.47
C ALA A 149 3.21 20.16 -13.46
N PHE A 150 3.05 19.50 -12.30
CA PHE A 150 3.08 18.03 -12.20
C PHE A 150 2.02 17.35 -13.06
N ALA A 151 0.86 17.98 -13.23
CA ALA A 151 -0.28 17.42 -13.96
C ALA A 151 0.03 17.08 -15.44
N ILE A 152 0.94 17.81 -16.07
CA ILE A 152 1.30 17.65 -17.49
C ILE A 152 2.53 16.78 -17.71
N ARG A 153 3.28 16.44 -16.65
CA ARG A 153 4.42 15.52 -16.73
C ARG A 153 3.97 14.10 -16.96
N TYR A 154 4.80 13.26 -17.54
CA TYR A 154 4.51 11.82 -17.70
C TYR A 154 4.69 11.09 -16.37
N VAL A 155 3.82 10.09 -16.13
CA VAL A 155 3.78 9.32 -14.88
C VAL A 155 5.15 8.72 -14.58
N ASN A 156 5.77 9.15 -13.48
CA ASN A 156 7.04 8.66 -12.93
C ASN A 156 8.26 8.77 -13.88
N GLU A 157 8.12 9.35 -15.08
CA GLU A 157 9.22 9.53 -16.03
C GLU A 157 10.10 10.70 -15.59
N GLY A 158 11.36 10.41 -15.26
CA GLY A 158 12.30 11.40 -14.76
C GLY A 158 11.96 11.98 -13.39
N PHE A 159 11.07 11.32 -12.63
CA PHE A 159 10.75 11.73 -11.27
C PHE A 159 11.84 11.28 -10.29
N SER A 160 12.16 12.15 -9.33
CA SER A 160 12.92 11.75 -8.15
C SER A 160 12.13 10.76 -7.28
N GLY A 161 12.80 10.07 -6.35
CA GLY A 161 12.12 9.16 -5.40
C GLY A 161 10.98 9.88 -4.65
N GLY A 162 11.25 11.06 -4.11
CA GLY A 162 10.23 11.85 -3.41
C GLY A 162 9.07 12.29 -4.30
N GLU A 163 9.34 12.66 -5.56
CA GLU A 163 8.28 13.00 -6.51
C GLU A 163 7.37 11.82 -6.85
N LYS A 164 7.95 10.61 -7.00
CA LYS A 164 7.18 9.38 -7.21
C LYS A 164 6.25 9.10 -6.03
N LYS A 165 6.75 9.19 -4.79
CA LYS A 165 5.94 8.99 -3.59
C LYS A 165 4.85 10.05 -3.43
N ARG A 166 5.14 11.32 -3.74
CA ARG A 166 4.11 12.37 -3.75
C ARG A 166 3.02 12.12 -4.79
N LEU A 167 3.35 11.53 -5.95
CA LEU A 167 2.35 11.11 -6.93
C LEU A 167 1.47 9.98 -6.38
N GLU A 168 2.02 9.04 -5.62
CA GLU A 168 1.21 8.00 -4.95
C GLU A 168 0.27 8.59 -3.90
N MET A 169 0.73 9.59 -3.13
CA MET A 169 -0.15 10.32 -2.19
C MET A 169 -1.26 11.07 -2.93
N LEU A 170 -0.96 11.65 -4.09
CA LEU A 170 -1.98 12.30 -4.93
C LEU A 170 -3.01 11.28 -5.47
N GLN A 171 -2.56 10.09 -5.88
CA GLN A 171 -3.47 8.98 -6.24
C GLN A 171 -4.37 8.62 -5.06
N MET A 172 -3.82 8.40 -3.87
CA MET A 172 -4.58 8.09 -2.66
C MET A 172 -5.60 9.18 -2.33
N ALA A 173 -5.19 10.46 -2.39
CA ALA A 173 -6.07 11.60 -2.12
C ALA A 173 -7.24 11.72 -3.12
N ILE A 174 -7.01 11.42 -4.41
CA ILE A 174 -8.03 11.49 -5.47
C ILE A 174 -8.96 10.28 -5.41
N LEU A 175 -8.42 9.08 -5.17
CA LEU A 175 -9.19 7.83 -5.16
C LEU A 175 -9.97 7.64 -3.86
N SER A 176 -9.52 8.25 -2.76
CA SER A 176 -10.11 8.14 -1.42
C SER A 176 -10.42 6.68 -1.05
N PRO A 177 -9.41 5.80 -1.01
CA PRO A 177 -9.62 4.38 -0.73
C PRO A 177 -10.16 4.17 0.67
N SER A 178 -10.84 3.06 0.88
CA SER A 178 -11.30 2.67 2.21
C SER A 178 -10.32 1.75 2.96
N MET A 179 -9.34 1.18 2.23
CA MET A 179 -8.20 0.45 2.77
C MET A 179 -6.95 0.80 2.00
N ALA A 180 -5.97 1.43 2.63
CA ALA A 180 -4.69 1.79 2.03
C ALA A 180 -3.57 0.89 2.59
N ILE A 181 -2.81 0.26 1.70
CA ILE A 181 -1.60 -0.47 2.00
C ILE A 181 -0.43 0.38 1.51
N LEU A 182 0.46 0.78 2.40
CA LEU A 182 1.58 1.66 2.11
C LEU A 182 2.88 0.87 2.26
N ASP A 183 3.43 0.37 1.14
CA ASP A 183 4.61 -0.49 1.16
C ASP A 183 5.89 0.34 1.03
N GLU A 184 6.64 0.44 2.14
CA GLU A 184 7.93 1.14 2.26
C GLU A 184 7.95 2.52 1.56
N THR A 185 6.91 3.32 1.84
CA THR A 185 6.76 4.65 1.23
C THR A 185 7.83 5.65 1.68
N ASP A 186 8.64 5.29 2.66
CA ASP A 186 9.76 6.02 3.25
C ASP A 186 11.12 5.61 2.69
N SER A 187 11.20 4.53 1.91
CA SER A 187 12.46 3.99 1.41
C SER A 187 13.16 4.97 0.43
N GLY A 188 14.46 5.22 0.68
CA GLY A 188 15.29 6.06 -0.18
C GLY A 188 14.97 7.55 -0.17
N LEU A 189 14.20 8.04 0.80
CA LEU A 189 13.86 9.45 0.95
C LEU A 189 14.82 10.17 1.91
N ASP A 190 15.17 11.42 1.57
CA ASP A 190 15.74 12.34 2.52
C ASP A 190 14.71 12.81 3.57
N ILE A 191 15.16 13.55 4.58
CA ILE A 191 14.30 13.96 5.70
C ILE A 191 13.14 14.86 5.24
N ASP A 192 13.37 15.76 4.30
CA ASP A 192 12.36 16.69 3.83
C ASP A 192 11.32 15.98 2.96
N ALA A 193 11.76 15.08 2.07
CA ALA A 193 10.87 14.25 1.27
C ALA A 193 10.04 13.31 2.14
N LEU A 194 10.64 12.70 3.17
CA LEU A 194 9.96 11.85 4.14
C LEU A 194 8.83 12.62 4.85
N LYS A 195 9.14 13.83 5.34
CA LYS A 195 8.16 14.68 6.01
C LYS A 195 7.00 15.05 5.06
N ASN A 196 7.32 15.44 3.83
CA ASN A 196 6.28 15.76 2.83
C ASN A 196 5.35 14.57 2.53
N VAL A 197 5.89 13.35 2.47
CA VAL A 197 5.10 12.13 2.27
C VAL A 197 4.24 11.84 3.50
N ALA A 198 4.78 11.96 4.69
CA ALA A 198 4.04 11.78 5.95
C ALA A 198 2.91 12.82 6.10
N ASP A 199 3.18 14.09 5.79
CA ASP A 199 2.16 15.15 5.77
C ASP A 199 1.05 14.81 4.75
N GLY A 200 1.41 14.26 3.59
CA GLY A 200 0.48 13.79 2.58
C GLY A 200 -0.39 12.63 3.07
N ILE A 201 0.20 11.66 3.77
CA ILE A 201 -0.55 10.56 4.39
C ILE A 201 -1.55 11.15 5.40
N ASN A 202 -1.07 11.94 6.36
CA ASN A 202 -1.90 12.54 7.41
C ASN A 202 -3.05 13.39 6.85
N ALA A 203 -2.80 14.15 5.77
CA ALA A 203 -3.82 14.97 5.11
C ALA A 203 -4.92 14.15 4.40
N THR A 204 -4.66 12.86 4.13
CA THR A 204 -5.61 11.95 3.46
C THR A 204 -6.29 10.97 4.40
N LEU A 205 -5.81 10.83 5.63
CA LEU A 205 -6.47 9.97 6.64
C LEU A 205 -7.91 10.42 6.87
N SER A 206 -8.80 9.45 7.01
CA SER A 206 -10.20 9.69 7.36
C SER A 206 -10.73 8.54 8.24
N PRO A 207 -11.83 8.76 8.97
CA PRO A 207 -12.47 7.69 9.74
C PRO A 207 -12.97 6.50 8.88
N GLU A 208 -13.13 6.72 7.57
CA GLU A 208 -13.57 5.72 6.61
C GLU A 208 -12.42 4.97 5.95
N MET A 209 -11.15 5.27 6.30
CA MET A 209 -9.96 4.65 5.75
C MET A 209 -9.21 3.84 6.81
N GLY A 210 -9.04 2.53 6.58
CA GLY A 210 -8.04 1.72 7.30
C GLY A 210 -6.69 1.84 6.61
N VAL A 211 -5.60 1.86 7.36
CA VAL A 211 -4.24 1.95 6.81
C VAL A 211 -3.37 0.83 7.36
N LEU A 212 -2.74 0.08 6.47
CA LEU A 212 -1.65 -0.84 6.79
C LEU A 212 -0.35 -0.26 6.22
N MET A 213 0.46 0.33 7.08
CA MET A 213 1.75 0.90 6.73
C MET A 213 2.86 -0.14 6.96
N ILE A 214 3.53 -0.51 5.90
CA ILE A 214 4.68 -1.42 5.94
C ILE A 214 5.95 -0.57 5.92
N THR A 215 6.74 -0.67 6.96
CA THR A 215 8.03 0.04 7.07
C THR A 215 8.99 -0.72 7.95
N HIS A 216 10.26 -0.52 7.74
CA HIS A 216 11.33 -0.95 8.63
C HIS A 216 12.01 0.25 9.34
N TYR A 217 11.53 1.48 9.06
CA TYR A 217 12.06 2.72 9.64
C TYR A 217 11.07 3.33 10.62
N GLN A 218 11.49 3.52 11.86
CA GLN A 218 10.69 4.23 12.85
C GLN A 218 10.48 5.71 12.49
N ARG A 219 11.38 6.31 11.70
CA ARG A 219 11.27 7.73 11.33
C ARG A 219 9.92 8.10 10.74
N MET A 220 9.33 7.23 9.91
CA MET A 220 7.99 7.45 9.37
C MET A 220 6.94 7.44 10.48
N LEU A 221 7.06 6.54 11.47
CA LEU A 221 6.10 6.39 12.56
C LEU A 221 6.10 7.58 13.50
N ASN A 222 7.18 8.37 13.56
CA ASN A 222 7.23 9.62 14.32
C ASN A 222 6.37 10.73 13.70
N TYR A 223 6.05 10.63 12.41
CA TYR A 223 5.20 11.59 11.69
C TYR A 223 3.78 11.06 11.48
N VAL A 224 3.64 9.75 11.20
CA VAL A 224 2.35 9.07 11.03
C VAL A 224 2.20 8.10 12.19
N GLN A 225 1.54 8.53 13.26
CA GLN A 225 1.41 7.77 14.51
C GLN A 225 0.43 6.60 14.34
N PRO A 226 0.88 5.34 14.31
CA PRO A 226 0.00 4.20 14.25
C PRO A 226 -0.62 3.91 15.61
N GLN A 227 -1.89 3.48 15.64
CA GLN A 227 -2.52 2.99 16.86
C GLN A 227 -2.03 1.57 17.21
N PHE A 228 -1.62 0.79 16.20
CA PHE A 228 -1.18 -0.58 16.37
C PHE A 228 0.13 -0.82 15.62
N VAL A 229 1.04 -1.55 16.26
CA VAL A 229 2.31 -1.97 15.68
C VAL A 229 2.38 -3.49 15.72
N HIS A 230 2.71 -4.10 14.59
CA HIS A 230 2.83 -5.54 14.43
C HIS A 230 4.25 -5.89 13.98
N VAL A 231 4.81 -6.95 14.52
CA VAL A 231 6.14 -7.44 14.15
C VAL A 231 6.01 -8.71 13.34
N LEU A 232 6.47 -8.65 12.09
CA LEU A 232 6.53 -9.78 11.17
C LEU A 232 7.92 -10.39 11.18
N LEU A 233 8.03 -11.64 11.64
CA LEU A 233 9.24 -12.44 11.56
C LEU A 233 8.93 -13.77 10.89
N ASP A 234 9.80 -14.19 9.99
CA ASP A 234 9.75 -15.49 9.32
C ASP A 234 8.36 -15.84 8.74
N GLY A 235 7.65 -14.85 8.20
CA GLY A 235 6.34 -14.99 7.58
C GLY A 235 5.16 -15.07 8.55
N ARG A 236 5.33 -14.70 9.83
CA ARG A 236 4.29 -14.68 10.87
C ARG A 236 4.27 -13.34 11.61
N VAL A 237 3.12 -12.86 11.97
CA VAL A 237 3.00 -11.80 12.99
C VAL A 237 3.25 -12.46 14.35
N VAL A 238 4.36 -12.11 14.98
CA VAL A 238 4.81 -12.75 16.22
C VAL A 238 4.55 -11.90 17.46
N MET A 239 4.38 -10.59 17.28
CA MET A 239 4.11 -9.65 18.36
C MET A 239 3.25 -8.51 17.86
N SER A 240 2.36 -8.01 18.71
CA SER A 240 1.53 -6.84 18.43
C SER A 240 1.43 -5.97 19.68
N GLY A 241 1.41 -4.65 19.50
CA GLY A 241 1.34 -3.67 20.60
C GLY A 241 0.88 -2.32 20.09
N GLY A 242 0.98 -1.30 20.95
CA GLY A 242 0.79 0.09 20.59
C GLY A 242 2.06 0.76 20.06
N GLU A 243 2.08 2.09 20.05
CA GLU A 243 3.21 2.91 19.59
C GLU A 243 4.52 2.57 20.34
N GLU A 244 4.42 2.22 21.63
CA GLU A 244 5.58 1.85 22.48
C GLU A 244 6.39 0.67 21.91
N LEU A 245 5.74 -0.24 21.16
CA LEU A 245 6.43 -1.38 20.55
C LEU A 245 7.42 -0.90 19.49
N SER A 246 7.12 0.14 18.73
CA SER A 246 8.03 0.68 17.73
C SER A 246 9.31 1.26 18.38
N HIS A 247 9.18 1.95 19.52
CA HIS A 247 10.33 2.45 20.28
C HIS A 247 11.19 1.33 20.87
N GLN A 248 10.55 0.24 21.36
CA GLN A 248 11.26 -0.93 21.84
C GLN A 248 12.05 -1.63 20.72
N LEU A 249 11.47 -1.69 19.51
CA LEU A 249 12.15 -2.25 18.33
C LEU A 249 13.37 -1.41 17.92
N GLU A 250 13.26 -0.07 17.97
CA GLU A 250 14.40 0.81 17.69
C GLU A 250 15.53 0.64 18.70
N ALA A 251 15.18 0.53 19.98
CA ALA A 251 16.15 0.43 21.06
C ALA A 251 16.85 -0.95 21.12
N ASN A 252 16.12 -2.04 20.85
CA ASN A 252 16.55 -3.39 21.12
C ASN A 252 16.73 -4.28 19.87
N GLY A 253 16.24 -3.83 18.71
CA GLY A 253 16.26 -4.59 17.46
C GLY A 253 15.27 -5.76 17.43
N TYR A 254 15.32 -6.55 16.34
CA TYR A 254 14.42 -7.71 16.14
C TYR A 254 14.89 -8.95 16.90
N ASP A 255 16.15 -9.06 17.28
CA ASP A 255 16.66 -10.20 18.07
C ASP A 255 16.01 -10.24 19.44
N TRP A 256 15.78 -9.09 20.07
CA TRP A 256 15.00 -8.99 21.30
C TRP A 256 13.59 -9.61 21.15
N VAL A 257 12.92 -9.37 20.01
CA VAL A 257 11.59 -9.99 19.75
C VAL A 257 11.72 -11.50 19.62
N ARG A 258 12.76 -11.99 18.90
CA ARG A 258 13.02 -13.44 18.75
C ARG A 258 13.19 -14.11 20.11
N ASP A 259 13.97 -13.50 21.01
CA ASP A 259 14.18 -14.00 22.36
C ASP A 259 12.88 -14.05 23.17
N GLN A 260 12.03 -13.00 23.06
CA GLN A 260 10.75 -12.93 23.77
C GLN A 260 9.75 -14.01 23.30
N VAL A 261 9.75 -14.37 22.02
CA VAL A 261 8.82 -15.36 21.46
C VAL A 261 9.44 -16.77 21.30
N GLY A 262 10.67 -16.96 21.75
CA GLY A 262 11.35 -18.25 21.72
C GLY A 262 11.74 -18.71 20.30
N LEU A 263 11.96 -17.78 19.36
CA LEU A 263 12.48 -18.09 18.03
C LEU A 263 13.99 -18.12 18.03
N PRO A 264 14.62 -18.98 17.20
CA PRO A 264 16.08 -19.00 17.07
C PRO A 264 16.59 -17.63 16.59
N ALA A 265 17.83 -17.28 16.98
CA ALA A 265 18.51 -16.07 16.51
C ALA A 265 18.44 -15.99 14.98
N GLY A 266 18.13 -14.80 14.43
CA GLY A 266 18.12 -14.59 12.99
C GLY A 266 19.52 -14.87 12.45
N ILE A 267 19.60 -15.54 11.30
CA ILE A 267 20.81 -15.54 10.49
C ILE A 267 20.99 -14.07 10.11
N GLY A 268 22.05 -13.43 10.66
CA GLY A 268 22.29 -11.99 10.48
C GLY A 268 22.15 -11.61 9.00
N ASP A 269 21.82 -10.33 8.73
CA ASP A 269 21.58 -9.74 7.39
C ASP A 269 22.68 -10.12 6.37
N GLU A 270 22.73 -11.37 5.96
CA GLU A 270 23.45 -11.76 4.76
C GLU A 270 22.64 -11.22 3.58
N ALA A 271 23.31 -10.33 2.87
CA ALA A 271 22.90 -9.58 1.69
C ALA A 271 21.61 -10.12 1.01
N ALA A 272 20.58 -9.29 1.02
CA ALA A 272 19.39 -9.52 0.25
C ALA A 272 19.74 -10.02 -1.16
N ALA A 273 19.27 -11.20 -1.51
CA ALA A 273 19.31 -11.65 -2.90
C ALA A 273 18.70 -10.53 -3.76
N PRO A 274 19.29 -10.18 -4.90
CA PRO A 274 18.77 -9.13 -5.75
C PRO A 274 17.32 -9.47 -6.09
N GLU A 275 16.44 -8.52 -5.84
CA GLU A 275 15.03 -8.65 -6.21
C GLU A 275 14.93 -8.96 -7.71
N PRO A 276 13.97 -9.80 -8.13
CA PRO A 276 13.81 -10.13 -9.54
C PRO A 276 13.56 -8.83 -10.32
N VAL A 277 14.49 -8.52 -11.21
CA VAL A 277 14.35 -7.43 -12.18
C VAL A 277 13.19 -7.83 -13.09
N VAL A 278 12.05 -7.17 -12.91
CA VAL A 278 10.94 -7.28 -13.87
C VAL A 278 11.46 -6.75 -15.21
N GLN A 279 11.89 -7.65 -16.08
CA GLN A 279 12.14 -7.33 -17.47
C GLN A 279 10.78 -7.13 -18.14
N HIS A 280 10.60 -5.95 -18.71
CA HIS A 280 9.45 -5.52 -19.52
C HIS A 280 9.40 -6.21 -20.87
#